data_a283cc6c1c2aefcd4049c8a93f0e509f
#
_entry.id   a283cc6c1c2aefcd4049c8a93f0e509f
#
_cell.length_a   1.000
_cell.length_b   1.000
_cell.length_c   1.000
_cell.angle_alpha   90.00
_cell.angle_beta   90.00
_cell.angle_gamma   90.00
#
_symmetry.space_group_name_H-M   'P 1'
#
loop_
_entity.id
_entity.type
_entity.pdbx_description
1 polymer ?
#
loop_
_entity_poly.entity_id
_entity_poly.type
_entity_poly.pdbx_seq_one_letter_code
_entity_poly.pdbx_strand_id
1 'polypeptide(L)'
;MRTLALDYGSARTGVALADPTGTVVTPLDPVARAATRAGIGTLAALVARHDVGTVVVGLPLSLRGEDTAQTAEARAFAARLERRLGPRARVVLHDERLTTALARRDVSRVASEDSRAAAHLLEDWLARSRSLD
;
A
#
# COMPACT_ATOMS: atom_id res chain seq x y z
N MET A 1 -3.49 0.32 -16.65
CA MET A 1 -3.48 -0.42 -15.37
C MET A 1 -3.44 0.54 -14.21
N ARG A 2 -4.03 0.14 -13.09
CA ARG A 2 -4.05 0.98 -11.88
C ARG A 2 -2.94 0.60 -10.92
N THR A 3 -2.68 1.49 -9.96
CA THR A 3 -1.75 1.25 -8.87
C THR A 3 -2.52 1.18 -7.56
N LEU A 4 -2.21 0.17 -6.75
CA LEU A 4 -2.81 -0.04 -5.43
C LEU A 4 -1.73 0.17 -4.38
N ALA A 5 -2.03 0.85 -3.29
CA ALA A 5 -1.10 0.99 -2.16
C ALA A 5 -1.66 0.32 -0.92
N LEU A 6 -0.77 -0.31 -0.17
CA LEU A 6 -1.09 -1.03 1.05
C LEU A 6 -0.22 -0.52 2.18
N ASP A 7 -0.87 -0.03 3.24
CA ASP A 7 -0.20 0.32 4.49
C ASP A 7 -0.40 -0.84 5.45
N TYR A 8 0.58 -1.74 5.47
CA TYR A 8 0.44 -3.01 6.18
C TYR A 8 0.38 -2.82 7.69
N GLY A 9 -0.63 -3.43 8.33
CA GLY A 9 -0.74 -3.58 9.76
C GLY A 9 -1.17 -5.00 10.08
N SER A 10 -0.71 -5.55 11.20
CA SER A 10 -1.03 -6.94 11.57
C SER A 10 -2.53 -7.17 11.75
N ALA A 11 -3.24 -6.21 12.34
CA ALA A 11 -4.68 -6.29 12.54
C ALA A 11 -5.46 -5.85 11.31
N ARG A 12 -5.04 -4.75 10.69
CA ARG A 12 -5.69 -4.17 9.51
C ARG A 12 -4.67 -3.54 8.60
N THR A 13 -4.89 -3.68 7.31
CA THR A 13 -4.07 -3.07 6.27
C THR A 13 -4.89 -2.01 5.55
N GLY A 14 -4.41 -0.79 5.53
CA GLY A 14 -5.05 0.30 4.78
C GLY A 14 -4.85 0.10 3.29
N VAL A 15 -5.83 0.50 2.50
CA VAL A 15 -5.85 0.28 1.05
C VAL A 15 -6.22 1.57 0.33
N ALA A 16 -5.49 1.90 -0.71
CA ALA A 16 -5.81 3.03 -1.57
C ALA A 16 -5.59 2.64 -3.04
N LEU A 17 -6.41 3.18 -3.91
CA LEU A 17 -6.38 2.87 -5.34
C LEU A 17 -6.25 4.14 -6.15
N ALA A 18 -5.32 4.15 -7.09
CA ALA A 18 -5.17 5.24 -8.05
C ALA A 18 -5.93 4.91 -9.34
N ASP A 19 -6.47 5.94 -9.98
CA ASP A 19 -7.05 5.79 -11.30
C ASP A 19 -5.95 5.50 -12.35
N PRO A 20 -6.31 5.10 -13.58
CA PRO A 20 -5.29 4.73 -14.58
C PRO A 20 -4.30 5.85 -14.90
N THR A 21 -4.69 7.12 -14.74
CA THR A 21 -3.80 8.25 -14.99
C THR A 21 -2.88 8.55 -13.82
N GLY A 22 -3.14 7.98 -12.65
CA GLY A 22 -2.39 8.28 -11.44
C GLY A 22 -2.68 9.65 -10.84
N THR A 23 -3.81 10.26 -11.22
CA THR A 23 -4.18 11.61 -10.77
C THR A 23 -5.08 11.58 -9.54
N VAL A 24 -6.05 10.67 -9.51
CA VAL A 24 -7.02 10.56 -8.42
C VAL A 24 -6.71 9.35 -7.58
N VAL A 25 -6.51 9.55 -6.29
CA VAL A 25 -6.26 8.47 -5.31
C VAL A 25 -7.47 8.36 -4.40
N THR A 26 -8.05 7.16 -4.33
CA THR A 26 -9.25 6.89 -3.53
C THR A 26 -8.93 5.89 -2.43
N PRO A 27 -9.11 6.25 -1.14
CA PRO A 27 -9.03 5.27 -0.06
C PRO A 27 -10.16 4.25 -0.18
N LEU A 28 -9.81 2.98 0.06
CA LEU A 28 -10.78 1.88 0.06
C LEU A 28 -10.93 1.34 1.48
N ASP A 29 -11.85 0.39 1.68
CA ASP A 29 -12.01 -0.26 2.97
C ASP A 29 -10.73 -1.02 3.34
N PRO A 30 -10.27 -0.94 4.59
CA PRO A 30 -9.10 -1.70 5.01
C PRO A 30 -9.39 -3.21 5.00
N VAL A 31 -8.33 -3.99 4.86
CA VAL A 31 -8.42 -5.45 4.86
C VAL A 31 -7.95 -5.96 6.22
N ALA A 32 -8.83 -6.70 6.92
CA ALA A 32 -8.47 -7.30 8.20
C ALA A 32 -7.52 -8.47 7.98
N ARG A 33 -6.50 -8.57 8.82
CA ARG A 33 -5.54 -9.68 8.83
C ARG A 33 -5.06 -10.03 7.41
N ALA A 34 -4.51 -9.04 6.74
CA ALA A 34 -4.13 -9.16 5.33
C ALA A 34 -3.10 -10.24 5.05
N ALA A 35 -2.25 -10.58 6.03
CA ALA A 35 -1.21 -11.59 5.86
C ALA A 35 -1.73 -13.03 5.93
N THR A 36 -2.99 -13.23 6.34
CA THR A 36 -3.59 -14.58 6.34
C THR A 36 -3.93 -15.00 4.92
N ARG A 37 -4.16 -16.29 4.75
CA ARG A 37 -4.59 -16.82 3.46
C ARG A 37 -5.84 -16.11 2.93
N ALA A 38 -6.82 -15.88 3.81
CA ALA A 38 -8.04 -15.17 3.44
C ALA A 38 -7.76 -13.71 3.07
N GLY A 39 -6.91 -13.02 3.84
CA GLY A 39 -6.54 -11.64 3.56
C GLY A 39 -5.79 -11.49 2.24
N ILE A 40 -4.82 -12.35 1.98
CA ILE A 40 -4.10 -12.39 0.71
C ILE A 40 -5.06 -12.63 -0.45
N GLY A 41 -6.02 -13.53 -0.27
CA GLY A 41 -7.05 -13.80 -1.28
C GLY A 41 -7.93 -12.58 -1.55
N THR A 42 -8.30 -11.84 -0.51
CA THR A 42 -9.07 -10.59 -0.66
C THR A 42 -8.29 -9.57 -1.49
N LEU A 43 -7.00 -9.41 -1.20
CA LEU A 43 -6.15 -8.47 -1.94
C LEU A 43 -5.97 -8.92 -3.40
N ALA A 44 -5.79 -10.20 -3.64
CA ALA A 44 -5.68 -10.73 -4.99
C ALA A 44 -6.96 -10.46 -5.79
N ALA A 45 -8.12 -10.58 -5.15
CA ALA A 45 -9.40 -10.28 -5.78
C ALA A 45 -9.52 -8.79 -6.13
N LEU A 46 -9.05 -7.90 -5.24
CA LEU A 46 -9.02 -6.46 -5.52
C LEU A 46 -8.13 -6.13 -6.73
N VAL A 47 -6.96 -6.76 -6.78
CA VAL A 47 -6.02 -6.58 -7.90
C VAL A 47 -6.68 -6.98 -9.22
N ALA A 48 -7.36 -8.12 -9.24
CA ALA A 48 -8.04 -8.59 -10.44
C ALA A 48 -9.22 -7.69 -10.81
N ARG A 49 -10.03 -7.32 -9.82
CA ARG A 49 -11.24 -6.53 -10.02
C ARG A 49 -10.95 -5.14 -10.58
N HIS A 50 -9.87 -4.52 -10.14
CA HIS A 50 -9.54 -3.15 -10.52
C HIS A 50 -8.45 -3.06 -11.58
N ASP A 51 -8.04 -4.16 -12.18
CA ASP A 51 -6.98 -4.19 -13.19
C ASP A 51 -5.70 -3.52 -12.69
N VAL A 52 -5.24 -3.92 -11.51
CA VAL A 52 -4.06 -3.37 -10.88
C VAL A 52 -2.80 -4.00 -11.48
N GLY A 53 -1.86 -3.17 -11.92
CA GLY A 53 -0.58 -3.63 -12.47
C GLY A 53 0.59 -3.47 -11.50
N THR A 54 0.45 -2.58 -10.51
CA THR A 54 1.49 -2.34 -9.51
C THR A 54 0.85 -2.24 -8.13
N VAL A 55 1.41 -2.97 -7.17
CA VAL A 55 1.02 -2.88 -5.76
C VAL A 55 2.19 -2.31 -4.98
N VAL A 56 1.97 -1.18 -4.30
CA VAL A 56 2.98 -0.51 -3.49
C VAL A 56 2.72 -0.88 -2.03
N VAL A 57 3.71 -1.47 -1.37
CA VAL A 57 3.62 -1.80 0.05
C VAL A 57 4.52 -0.86 0.83
N GLY A 58 3.95 -0.16 1.80
CA GLY A 58 4.70 0.75 2.66
C GLY A 58 5.67 -0.02 3.54
N LEU A 59 6.89 0.48 3.63
CA LEU A 59 7.95 -0.15 4.40
C LEU A 59 8.24 0.71 5.63
N PRO A 60 7.81 0.27 6.83
CA PRO A 60 7.98 1.08 8.05
C PRO A 60 9.40 0.93 8.62
N LEU A 61 10.33 1.70 8.08
CA LEU A 61 11.70 1.73 8.55
C LEU A 61 11.85 2.60 9.81
N SER A 62 12.91 2.36 10.59
CA SER A 62 13.26 3.26 11.68
C SER A 62 13.68 4.62 11.11
N LEU A 63 13.79 5.64 11.97
CA LEU A 63 14.23 6.97 11.52
C LEU A 63 15.63 6.96 10.88
N ARG A 64 16.45 5.96 11.22
CA ARG A 64 17.79 5.78 10.63
C ARG A 64 17.76 5.00 9.32
N GLY A 65 16.58 4.55 8.89
CA GLY A 65 16.45 3.74 7.69
C GLY A 65 16.76 2.26 7.89
N GLU A 66 16.71 1.79 9.13
CA GLU A 66 16.99 0.39 9.46
C GLU A 66 15.71 -0.42 9.61
N ASP A 67 15.80 -1.72 9.36
CA ASP A 67 14.68 -2.61 9.54
C ASP A 67 14.36 -2.80 11.03
N THR A 68 13.07 -2.83 11.34
CA THR A 68 12.52 -3.16 12.66
C THR A 68 11.75 -4.47 12.53
N ALA A 69 11.16 -4.94 13.65
CA ALA A 69 10.26 -6.09 13.60
C ALA A 69 9.08 -5.84 12.67
N GLN A 70 8.53 -4.63 12.68
CA GLN A 70 7.43 -4.26 11.78
C GLN A 70 7.87 -4.27 10.32
N THR A 71 9.10 -3.83 10.05
CA THR A 71 9.66 -3.87 8.70
C THR A 71 9.75 -5.31 8.20
N ALA A 72 10.21 -6.22 9.05
CA ALA A 72 10.31 -7.64 8.69
C ALA A 72 8.95 -8.24 8.37
N GLU A 73 7.91 -7.89 9.14
CA GLU A 73 6.55 -8.34 8.87
C GLU A 73 6.03 -7.82 7.53
N ALA A 74 6.27 -6.54 7.24
CA ALA A 74 5.85 -5.94 5.98
C ALA A 74 6.55 -6.58 4.78
N ARG A 75 7.84 -6.87 4.90
CA ARG A 75 8.59 -7.56 3.84
C ARG A 75 8.06 -8.97 3.60
N ALA A 76 7.78 -9.70 4.67
CA ALA A 76 7.23 -11.07 4.57
C ALA A 76 5.85 -11.07 3.92
N PHE A 77 5.01 -10.12 4.32
CA PHE A 77 3.68 -9.93 3.72
C PHE A 77 3.81 -9.63 2.22
N ALA A 78 4.66 -8.69 1.85
CA ALA A 78 4.87 -8.30 0.46
C ALA A 78 5.35 -9.49 -0.39
N ALA A 79 6.26 -10.31 0.15
CA ALA A 79 6.76 -11.49 -0.55
C ALA A 79 5.64 -12.51 -0.78
N ARG A 80 4.77 -12.72 0.22
CA ARG A 80 3.63 -13.63 0.09
C ARG A 80 2.65 -13.14 -0.96
N LEU A 81 2.35 -11.85 -0.95
CA LEU A 81 1.44 -11.24 -1.92
C LEU A 81 2.02 -11.35 -3.32
N GLU A 82 3.31 -11.07 -3.48
CA GLU A 82 4.00 -11.18 -4.76
C GLU A 82 3.88 -12.58 -5.35
N ARG A 83 4.10 -13.61 -4.53
CA ARG A 83 3.94 -15.00 -4.97
C ARG A 83 2.52 -15.31 -5.39
N ARG A 84 1.55 -14.80 -4.66
CA ARG A 84 0.14 -15.05 -4.95
C ARG A 84 -0.31 -14.36 -6.25
N LEU A 85 0.19 -13.16 -6.51
CA LEU A 85 -0.18 -12.39 -7.70
C LEU A 85 0.54 -12.90 -8.96
N GLY A 86 1.75 -13.42 -8.81
CA GLY A 86 2.54 -13.91 -9.94
C GLY A 86 2.78 -12.81 -10.97
N PRO A 87 2.69 -13.11 -12.27
CA PRO A 87 2.98 -12.13 -13.33
C PRO A 87 1.88 -11.10 -13.52
N ARG A 88 0.74 -11.23 -12.85
CA ARG A 88 -0.41 -10.32 -13.02
C ARG A 88 -0.10 -8.90 -12.61
N ALA A 89 0.62 -8.74 -11.48
CA ALA A 89 0.97 -7.43 -10.95
C ALA A 89 2.31 -7.54 -10.24
N ARG A 90 3.09 -6.47 -10.29
CA ARG A 90 4.34 -6.41 -9.55
C ARG A 90 4.09 -5.81 -8.17
N VAL A 91 4.90 -6.22 -7.19
CA VAL A 91 4.84 -5.67 -5.84
C VAL A 91 6.14 -4.90 -5.61
N VAL A 92 6.02 -3.65 -5.20
CA VAL A 92 7.16 -2.79 -4.90
C VAL A 92 7.07 -2.31 -3.45
N LEU A 93 8.23 -2.10 -2.84
CA LEU A 93 8.31 -1.58 -1.47
C LEU A 93 8.63 -0.09 -1.53
N HIS A 94 8.02 0.68 -0.65
CA HIS A 94 8.24 2.12 -0.60
C HIS A 94 8.44 2.57 0.84
N ASP A 95 9.50 3.33 1.08
CA ASP A 95 9.82 3.88 2.39
C ASP A 95 8.74 4.88 2.80
N GLU A 96 8.03 4.61 3.90
CA GLU A 96 6.92 5.45 4.34
C GLU A 96 7.28 6.46 5.42
N ARG A 97 8.58 6.62 5.74
CA ARG A 97 9.00 7.57 6.79
C ARG A 97 8.53 9.00 6.52
N LEU A 98 8.54 9.41 5.26
CA LEU A 98 8.15 10.76 4.87
C LEU A 98 6.63 10.95 4.80
N THR A 99 5.89 9.89 4.51
CA THR A 99 4.43 9.96 4.34
C THR A 99 3.67 10.01 5.66
N THR A 100 4.22 9.46 6.73
CA THR A 100 3.57 9.44 8.04
C THR A 100 3.27 10.85 8.54
N ALA A 101 4.20 11.78 8.35
CA ALA A 101 4.01 13.16 8.77
C ALA A 101 2.88 13.85 7.99
N LEU A 102 2.74 13.55 6.71
CA LEU A 102 1.67 14.09 5.87
C LEU A 102 0.31 13.52 6.25
N ALA A 103 0.24 12.22 6.53
CA ALA A 103 -0.99 11.55 6.92
C ALA A 103 -1.61 12.19 8.17
N ARG A 104 -0.78 12.64 9.12
CA ARG A 104 -1.26 13.28 10.36
C ARG A 104 -1.89 14.63 10.13
N ARG A 105 -1.59 15.29 9.02
CA ARG A 105 -2.10 16.63 8.70
C ARG A 105 -3.40 16.59 7.94
N ASP A 106 -3.70 15.47 7.33
CA ASP A 106 -4.91 15.32 6.55
C ASP A 106 -6.10 15.03 7.45
N VAL A 107 -7.16 15.80 7.27
CA VAL A 107 -8.36 15.75 8.12
C VAL A 107 -9.54 15.12 7.38
N SER A 108 -9.31 14.32 6.37
CA SER A 108 -10.39 13.66 5.66
C SER A 108 -11.16 12.73 6.61
N ARG A 109 -12.46 12.96 6.73
CA ARG A 109 -13.32 12.21 7.66
C ARG A 109 -14.00 11.01 6.99
N VAL A 110 -13.79 10.83 5.70
CA VAL A 110 -14.53 9.84 4.92
C VAL A 110 -13.88 8.47 4.93
N ALA A 111 -12.57 8.41 5.17
CA ALA A 111 -11.80 7.18 5.14
C ALA A 111 -11.24 6.84 6.53
N SER A 112 -10.99 5.55 6.77
CA SER A 112 -10.29 5.13 7.98
C SER A 112 -8.88 5.71 8.00
N GLU A 113 -8.29 5.83 9.20
CA GLU A 113 -6.92 6.31 9.35
C GLU A 113 -5.94 5.44 8.58
N ASP A 114 -6.14 4.11 8.60
CA ASP A 114 -5.30 3.17 7.87
C ASP A 114 -5.30 3.43 6.36
N SER A 115 -6.48 3.66 5.80
CA SER A 115 -6.61 3.89 4.36
C SER A 115 -6.17 5.30 3.95
N ARG A 116 -6.27 6.29 4.86
CA ARG A 116 -5.68 7.61 4.61
C ARG A 116 -4.16 7.54 4.51
N ALA A 117 -3.54 6.75 5.40
CA ALA A 117 -2.09 6.52 5.34
C ALA A 117 -1.71 5.85 4.02
N ALA A 118 -2.48 4.88 3.56
CA ALA A 118 -2.26 4.22 2.27
C ALA A 118 -2.42 5.20 1.11
N ALA A 119 -3.39 6.12 1.20
CA ALA A 119 -3.59 7.14 0.16
C ALA A 119 -2.39 8.07 0.07
N HIS A 120 -1.86 8.53 1.19
CA HIS A 120 -0.67 9.38 1.20
C HIS A 120 0.57 8.64 0.70
N LEU A 121 0.71 7.37 1.06
CA LEU A 121 1.77 6.50 0.55
C LEU A 121 1.71 6.43 -0.98
N LEU A 122 0.52 6.23 -1.52
CA LEU A 122 0.31 6.12 -2.95
C LEU A 122 0.62 7.44 -3.67
N GLU A 123 0.15 8.55 -3.12
CA GLU A 123 0.42 9.88 -3.67
C GLU A 123 1.93 10.16 -3.71
N ASP A 124 2.65 9.82 -2.64
CA ASP A 124 4.09 10.00 -2.58
C ASP A 124 4.81 9.13 -3.63
N TRP A 125 4.42 7.86 -3.73
CA TRP A 125 5.02 6.96 -4.71
C TRP A 125 4.78 7.44 -6.14
N LEU A 126 3.56 7.89 -6.45
CA LEU A 126 3.22 8.40 -7.77
C LEU A 126 4.01 9.66 -8.11
N ALA A 127 4.16 10.57 -7.15
CA ALA A 127 4.92 11.81 -7.35
C ALA A 127 6.39 11.52 -7.65
N ARG A 128 6.99 10.60 -6.89
CA ARG A 128 8.40 10.22 -7.10
C ARG A 128 8.60 9.47 -8.42
N SER A 129 7.66 8.61 -8.79
CA SER A 129 7.72 7.89 -10.05
C SER A 129 7.66 8.83 -11.25
N ARG A 130 6.84 9.88 -11.17
CA ARG A 130 6.75 10.88 -12.22
C ARG A 130 8.02 11.72 -12.33
N SER A 131 8.70 11.99 -11.21
CA SER A 131 9.95 12.76 -11.21
C SER A 131 11.10 12.04 -11.88
N LEU A 132 11.03 10.70 -11.99
CA LEU A 132 12.08 9.89 -12.59
C LEU A 132 11.91 9.75 -14.12
N ASP A 133 10.78 10.15 -14.62
CA ASP A 133 10.50 10.16 -16.07
C ASP A 133 11.00 11.48 -16.72
#